data_3e9c7a05a274b051a17f048f8648beeb
#
_entry.id   3e9c7a05a274b051a17f048f8648beeb
#
_cell.length_a   1.000
_cell.length_b   1.000
_cell.length_c   1.000
_cell.angle_alpha   90.00
_cell.angle_beta   90.00
_cell.angle_gamma   90.00
#
_symmetry.space_group_name_H-M   'P 1'
#
loop_
_entity.id
_entity.type
_entity.pdbx_description
1 polymer ?
#
loop_
_entity_poly.entity_id
_entity_poly.type
_entity_poly.pdbx_seq_one_letter_code
_entity_poly.pdbx_strand_id
1 'polypeptide(L)'
;MKKTKETLKRQYTKKEADLHLAFELSQKTWRLGFSDGNKMRFKNIDARNLEQIQEEVGLAKERFKLKGDIKIVSCYEAGRDGFWLHRYLLKCGIENIVVDSSSIEVSRRKKRAKTDRIDARKLLMMLMRYHGGERRLWSVVNVPGENDENERNLNRELEALNRGRTSHRNRIRGLLIQQGLEVKNPSGKRFLEELESLRTWDGKELPEDLKARVIREYERLRMVEEQMSFLRKEREKRVKSAATSSLRKVAQLRTLNGIGKTSSWDFVMEMFGWRNFRNRKQVGAFPGLTPTPYDSGGSRREQGISKSGRGRIRALSIQIAWGWLRFQPKSKLSLWFAERFAGGGSRIRRIGIVAVARKLLIDLWRYLEYGVVPEGAQLRPEI
;
A
#
# COMPACT_ATOMS: atom_id res chain seq x y z
N MET A 1 -10.92 34.46 37.78
CA MET A 1 -10.24 33.19 37.43
C MET A 1 -11.07 31.89 37.53
N LYS A 2 -12.20 31.81 38.23
CA LYS A 2 -13.06 30.62 38.28
C LYS A 2 -13.92 30.38 37.01
N LYS A 3 -14.39 31.44 36.34
CA LYS A 3 -15.22 31.34 35.11
C LYS A 3 -14.50 30.78 33.90
N THR A 4 -13.18 30.95 33.79
CA THR A 4 -12.39 30.45 32.63
C THR A 4 -12.18 28.92 32.66
N LYS A 5 -12.14 28.33 33.87
CA LYS A 5 -12.01 26.87 34.00
C LYS A 5 -13.30 26.11 33.69
N GLU A 6 -14.47 26.67 33.96
CA GLU A 6 -15.77 26.08 33.62
C GLU A 6 -16.09 26.21 32.14
N THR A 7 -15.70 27.29 31.48
CA THR A 7 -15.89 27.49 30.04
C THR A 7 -15.02 26.54 29.24
N LEU A 8 -13.79 26.28 29.69
CA LEU A 8 -12.90 25.28 29.08
C LEU A 8 -13.41 23.83 29.30
N LYS A 9 -14.01 23.52 30.44
CA LYS A 9 -14.65 22.22 30.68
C LYS A 9 -15.88 21.99 29.79
N ARG A 10 -16.67 23.01 29.47
CA ARG A 10 -17.86 22.90 28.60
C ARG A 10 -17.54 22.73 27.11
N GLN A 11 -16.38 23.15 26.61
CA GLN A 11 -15.97 22.94 25.22
C GLN A 11 -15.47 21.51 24.91
N TYR A 12 -15.19 20.69 25.93
CA TYR A 12 -14.72 19.30 25.76
C TYR A 12 -15.79 18.22 25.96
N THR A 13 -17.08 18.58 26.09
CA THR A 13 -18.15 17.64 26.46
C THR A 13 -19.21 17.42 25.38
N LYS A 14 -18.85 17.40 24.10
CA LYS A 14 -19.71 16.73 23.14
C LYS A 14 -19.26 15.27 23.11
N LYS A 15 -19.94 14.41 23.88
CA LYS A 15 -19.75 12.96 23.86
C LYS A 15 -20.07 12.48 22.45
N GLU A 16 -19.07 12.29 21.60
CA GLU A 16 -19.27 11.80 20.23
C GLU A 16 -19.61 10.30 20.19
N ALA A 17 -19.43 9.60 21.29
CA ALA A 17 -19.73 8.18 21.43
C ALA A 17 -19.99 7.81 22.90
N ASP A 18 -20.86 6.82 23.13
CA ASP A 18 -21.18 6.33 24.46
C ASP A 18 -20.28 5.18 24.89
N LEU A 19 -19.88 4.31 23.94
CA LEU A 19 -18.96 3.20 24.16
C LEU A 19 -17.85 3.20 23.12
N HIS A 20 -16.61 3.18 23.63
CA HIS A 20 -15.41 3.04 22.80
C HIS A 20 -14.90 1.61 22.88
N LEU A 21 -14.53 1.02 21.74
CA LEU A 21 -14.05 -0.35 21.61
C LEU A 21 -12.76 -0.38 20.77
N ALA A 22 -11.68 -0.92 21.30
CA ALA A 22 -10.44 -1.13 20.57
C ALA A 22 -10.12 -2.62 20.48
N PHE A 23 -9.67 -3.05 19.30
CA PHE A 23 -9.24 -4.42 19.06
C PHE A 23 -7.72 -4.45 18.85
N GLU A 24 -7.04 -5.28 19.64
CA GLU A 24 -5.69 -5.75 19.37
C GLU A 24 -5.80 -7.16 18.78
N LEU A 25 -5.48 -7.27 17.48
CA LEU A 25 -5.70 -8.50 16.71
C LEU A 25 -4.45 -9.36 16.68
N SER A 26 -4.57 -10.61 17.11
CA SER A 26 -3.51 -11.60 17.00
C SER A 26 -4.00 -12.88 16.29
N GLN A 27 -3.13 -13.84 16.12
CA GLN A 27 -3.48 -15.06 15.37
C GLN A 27 -4.47 -15.97 16.13
N LYS A 28 -4.32 -16.10 17.43
CA LYS A 28 -5.08 -17.04 18.26
C LYS A 28 -6.10 -16.35 19.16
N THR A 29 -5.76 -15.18 19.68
CA THR A 29 -6.54 -14.50 20.71
C THR A 29 -6.62 -13.01 20.37
N TRP A 30 -7.82 -12.45 20.39
CA TRP A 30 -7.99 -11.01 20.27
C TRP A 30 -8.20 -10.37 21.63
N ARG A 31 -7.60 -9.21 21.83
CA ARG A 31 -7.80 -8.45 23.05
C ARG A 31 -8.69 -7.25 22.75
N LEU A 32 -9.83 -7.21 23.43
CA LEU A 32 -10.80 -6.14 23.37
C LEU A 32 -10.60 -5.18 24.54
N GLY A 33 -10.63 -3.88 24.26
CA GLY A 33 -10.64 -2.83 25.26
C GLY A 33 -11.90 -1.99 25.13
N PHE A 34 -12.67 -1.85 26.20
CA PHE A 34 -13.91 -1.09 26.25
C PHE A 34 -13.76 0.11 27.19
N SER A 35 -14.41 1.24 26.87
CA SER A 35 -14.49 2.42 27.75
C SER A 35 -15.76 3.22 27.50
N ASP A 36 -16.36 3.71 28.60
CA ASP A 36 -17.45 4.70 28.60
C ASP A 36 -16.95 6.17 28.66
N GLY A 37 -15.63 6.35 28.51
CA GLY A 37 -14.96 7.64 28.67
C GLY A 37 -14.35 7.85 30.06
N ASN A 38 -14.81 7.11 31.09
CA ASN A 38 -14.33 7.23 32.48
C ASN A 38 -13.64 5.94 32.95
N LYS A 39 -14.28 4.78 32.73
CA LYS A 39 -13.79 3.46 33.15
C LYS A 39 -13.32 2.67 31.94
N MET A 40 -12.44 1.71 32.19
CA MET A 40 -11.93 0.81 31.15
C MET A 40 -12.11 -0.64 31.58
N ARG A 41 -12.44 -1.51 30.62
CA ARG A 41 -12.50 -2.96 30.75
C ARG A 41 -11.73 -3.60 29.61
N PHE A 42 -11.01 -4.69 29.92
CA PHE A 42 -10.29 -5.46 28.90
C PHE A 42 -10.69 -6.93 29.01
N LYS A 43 -10.85 -7.57 27.85
CA LYS A 43 -11.17 -8.99 27.76
C LYS A 43 -10.40 -9.61 26.60
N ASN A 44 -9.98 -10.84 26.80
CA ASN A 44 -9.47 -11.67 25.70
C ASN A 44 -10.60 -12.56 25.20
N ILE A 45 -10.68 -12.71 23.90
CA ILE A 45 -11.59 -13.63 23.22
C ILE A 45 -10.80 -14.47 22.22
N ASP A 46 -11.39 -15.55 21.75
CA ASP A 46 -10.80 -16.30 20.65
C ASP A 46 -10.81 -15.46 19.35
N ALA A 47 -9.71 -15.56 18.61
CA ALA A 47 -9.61 -14.81 17.37
C ALA A 47 -10.73 -15.18 16.37
N ARG A 48 -11.38 -14.18 15.78
CA ARG A 48 -12.48 -14.33 14.80
C ARG A 48 -13.79 -14.89 15.38
N ASN A 49 -13.91 -15.02 16.68
CA ASN A 49 -15.17 -15.43 17.31
C ASN A 49 -16.14 -14.24 17.37
N LEU A 50 -17.05 -14.17 16.41
CA LEU A 50 -18.00 -13.07 16.25
C LEU A 50 -19.08 -13.06 17.35
N GLU A 51 -19.46 -14.22 17.85
CA GLU A 51 -20.43 -14.37 18.94
C GLU A 51 -19.87 -13.78 20.23
N GLN A 52 -18.63 -14.13 20.59
CA GLN A 52 -17.95 -13.55 21.74
C GLN A 52 -17.78 -12.03 21.65
N ILE A 53 -17.63 -11.47 20.43
CA ILE A 53 -17.60 -10.00 20.27
C ILE A 53 -18.94 -9.41 20.71
N GLN A 54 -20.06 -9.98 20.27
CA GLN A 54 -21.40 -9.47 20.60
C GLN A 54 -21.72 -9.63 22.10
N GLU A 55 -21.39 -10.78 22.68
CA GLU A 55 -21.53 -11.04 24.11
C GLU A 55 -20.76 -10.02 24.94
N GLU A 56 -19.49 -9.77 24.60
CA GLU A 56 -18.64 -8.84 25.34
C GLU A 56 -19.06 -7.38 25.17
N VAL A 57 -19.63 -7.02 24.04
CA VAL A 57 -20.28 -5.71 23.83
C VAL A 57 -21.51 -5.58 24.72
N GLY A 58 -22.36 -6.62 24.82
CA GLY A 58 -23.50 -6.67 25.74
C GLY A 58 -23.07 -6.49 27.19
N LEU A 59 -22.13 -7.32 27.65
CA LEU A 59 -21.56 -7.24 29.01
C LEU A 59 -20.92 -5.88 29.32
N ALA A 60 -20.32 -5.25 28.32
CA ALA A 60 -19.75 -3.90 28.49
C ALA A 60 -20.86 -2.84 28.67
N LYS A 61 -21.96 -2.94 27.91
CA LYS A 61 -23.14 -2.06 28.06
C LYS A 61 -23.72 -2.15 29.45
N GLU A 62 -23.94 -3.38 29.94
CA GLU A 62 -24.45 -3.63 31.30
C GLU A 62 -23.52 -3.07 32.38
N ARG A 63 -22.22 -3.40 32.30
CA ARG A 63 -21.22 -2.96 33.28
C ARG A 63 -21.09 -1.46 33.40
N PHE A 64 -21.17 -0.76 32.27
CA PHE A 64 -21.12 0.71 32.23
C PHE A 64 -22.49 1.35 32.41
N LYS A 65 -23.55 0.56 32.63
CA LYS A 65 -24.94 1.01 32.82
C LYS A 65 -25.44 1.89 31.68
N LEU A 66 -25.07 1.57 30.45
CA LEU A 66 -25.49 2.29 29.25
C LEU A 66 -26.90 1.81 28.86
N LYS A 67 -27.84 2.76 28.74
CA LYS A 67 -29.26 2.48 28.41
C LYS A 67 -29.67 3.15 27.12
N GLY A 68 -30.61 2.55 26.42
CA GLY A 68 -31.17 3.09 25.16
C GLY A 68 -30.32 2.83 23.93
N ASP A 69 -30.56 3.63 22.88
CA ASP A 69 -29.78 3.58 21.65
C ASP A 69 -28.43 4.28 21.88
N ILE A 70 -27.37 3.50 22.00
CA ILE A 70 -26.03 3.98 22.31
C ILE A 70 -25.14 3.95 21.08
N LYS A 71 -24.40 5.02 20.91
CA LYS A 71 -23.40 5.13 19.85
C LYS A 71 -22.12 4.40 20.26
N ILE A 72 -21.79 3.33 19.52
CA ILE A 72 -20.54 2.58 19.70
C ILE A 72 -19.56 2.96 18.60
N VAL A 73 -18.35 3.29 19.00
CA VAL A 73 -17.24 3.53 18.07
C VAL A 73 -16.11 2.56 18.33
N SER A 74 -15.47 2.08 17.28
CA SER A 74 -14.40 1.10 17.42
C SER A 74 -13.19 1.41 16.54
N CYS A 75 -12.06 0.79 16.85
CA CYS A 75 -10.88 0.82 16.01
C CYS A 75 -10.05 -0.46 16.12
N TYR A 76 -9.27 -0.72 15.07
CA TYR A 76 -8.17 -1.67 15.09
C TYR A 76 -7.04 -1.21 14.16
N GLU A 77 -5.84 -1.76 14.37
CA GLU A 77 -4.67 -1.48 13.53
C GLU A 77 -4.75 -2.24 12.20
N ALA A 78 -4.49 -1.55 11.10
CA ALA A 78 -4.41 -2.17 9.78
C ALA A 78 -3.30 -3.22 9.73
N GLY A 79 -3.66 -4.46 9.43
CA GLY A 79 -2.74 -5.58 9.47
C GLY A 79 -3.18 -6.76 8.62
N ARG A 80 -2.76 -7.94 9.05
CA ARG A 80 -2.97 -9.22 8.38
C ARG A 80 -4.46 -9.56 8.18
N ASP A 81 -5.31 -9.22 9.15
CA ASP A 81 -6.73 -9.62 9.13
C ASP A 81 -7.56 -8.83 8.10
N GLY A 82 -7.00 -7.82 7.44
CA GLY A 82 -7.66 -7.10 6.36
C GLY A 82 -8.83 -6.24 6.84
N PHE A 83 -9.91 -6.18 6.04
CA PHE A 83 -11.05 -5.27 6.26
C PHE A 83 -12.39 -5.96 6.54
N TRP A 84 -12.43 -7.28 6.61
CA TRP A 84 -13.67 -8.00 6.85
C TRP A 84 -14.28 -7.68 8.24
N LEU A 85 -13.45 -7.52 9.26
CA LEU A 85 -13.90 -7.13 10.60
C LEU A 85 -14.53 -5.73 10.60
N HIS A 86 -13.94 -4.78 9.87
CA HIS A 86 -14.54 -3.44 9.70
C HIS A 86 -15.96 -3.53 9.12
N ARG A 87 -16.15 -4.30 8.06
CA ARG A 87 -17.45 -4.51 7.43
C ARG A 87 -18.44 -5.20 8.36
N TYR A 88 -17.98 -6.19 9.12
CA TYR A 88 -18.80 -6.86 10.12
C TYR A 88 -19.28 -5.88 11.20
N LEU A 89 -18.38 -5.09 11.77
CA LEU A 89 -18.70 -4.12 12.82
C LEU A 89 -19.72 -3.07 12.32
N LEU A 90 -19.55 -2.57 11.10
CA LEU A 90 -20.53 -1.67 10.48
C LEU A 90 -21.91 -2.32 10.32
N LYS A 91 -21.98 -3.60 9.93
CA LYS A 91 -23.25 -4.36 9.88
C LYS A 91 -23.93 -4.47 11.25
N CYS A 92 -23.14 -4.50 12.31
CA CYS A 92 -23.64 -4.54 13.69
C CYS A 92 -23.99 -3.15 14.25
N GLY A 93 -23.97 -2.10 13.44
CA GLY A 93 -24.24 -0.73 13.88
C GLY A 93 -23.09 -0.09 14.67
N ILE A 94 -21.90 -0.68 14.66
CA ILE A 94 -20.71 -0.16 15.34
C ILE A 94 -19.89 0.65 14.35
N GLU A 95 -19.76 1.96 14.55
CA GLU A 95 -18.85 2.78 13.75
C GLU A 95 -17.41 2.31 13.96
N ASN A 96 -16.71 1.93 12.89
CA ASN A 96 -15.35 1.44 12.99
C ASN A 96 -14.38 2.21 12.11
N ILE A 97 -13.20 2.49 12.64
CA ILE A 97 -12.07 3.03 11.88
C ILE A 97 -10.91 2.02 11.89
N VAL A 98 -10.23 1.91 10.74
CA VAL A 98 -8.99 1.14 10.62
C VAL A 98 -7.84 2.12 10.64
N VAL A 99 -6.89 1.91 11.53
CA VAL A 99 -5.78 2.84 11.79
C VAL A 99 -4.52 2.37 11.09
N ASP A 100 -3.81 3.30 10.44
CA ASP A 100 -2.50 3.00 9.84
C ASP A 100 -1.45 2.78 10.95
N SER A 101 -0.87 1.57 10.98
CA SER A 101 0.15 1.17 11.95
C SER A 101 1.34 2.13 12.02
N SER A 102 1.76 2.68 10.88
CA SER A 102 2.88 3.62 10.81
C SER A 102 2.60 4.97 11.46
N SER A 103 1.32 5.31 11.68
CA SER A 103 0.87 6.56 12.26
C SER A 103 0.61 6.48 13.77
N ILE A 104 0.64 5.29 14.35
CA ILE A 104 0.43 5.08 15.78
C ILE A 104 1.67 5.58 16.55
N GLU A 105 1.45 6.50 17.47
CA GLU A 105 2.53 7.09 18.27
C GLU A 105 3.31 6.03 19.04
N VAL A 106 4.63 5.91 18.81
CA VAL A 106 5.50 4.96 19.51
C VAL A 106 6.26 5.69 20.61
N SER A 107 6.02 5.31 21.87
CA SER A 107 6.80 5.84 23.00
C SER A 107 8.26 5.39 22.90
N ARG A 108 9.16 6.33 22.57
CA ARG A 108 10.61 6.06 22.45
C ARG A 108 11.24 5.57 23.76
N ARG A 109 10.67 5.91 24.91
CA ARG A 109 11.18 5.52 26.25
C ARG A 109 10.84 4.08 26.64
N LYS A 110 9.81 3.46 26.06
CA LYS A 110 9.32 2.11 26.40
C LYS A 110 9.60 1.07 25.31
N LYS A 111 10.65 1.22 24.53
CA LYS A 111 10.98 0.33 23.38
C LYS A 111 11.14 -1.15 23.68
N ARG A 112 11.26 -1.56 24.96
CA ARG A 112 11.57 -2.95 25.33
C ARG A 112 10.39 -3.77 25.86
N ALA A 113 9.25 -3.17 26.17
CA ALA A 113 8.07 -3.92 26.63
C ALA A 113 6.93 -3.79 25.61
N LYS A 114 6.80 -4.77 24.75
CA LYS A 114 5.65 -4.94 23.86
C LYS A 114 4.77 -6.05 24.43
N THR A 115 3.54 -5.73 24.82
CA THR A 115 2.52 -6.72 25.23
C THR A 115 1.18 -6.29 24.66
N ASP A 116 0.36 -7.23 24.20
CA ASP A 116 -0.99 -7.00 23.67
C ASP A 116 -1.86 -6.16 24.63
N ARG A 117 -1.57 -6.24 25.93
CA ARG A 117 -2.25 -5.43 26.96
C ARG A 117 -1.95 -3.94 26.84
N ILE A 118 -0.69 -3.59 26.56
CA ILE A 118 -0.25 -2.20 26.42
C ILE A 118 -0.80 -1.63 25.11
N ASP A 119 -0.79 -2.45 24.06
CA ASP A 119 -1.20 -2.04 22.72
C ASP A 119 -2.72 -1.82 22.66
N ALA A 120 -3.57 -2.73 23.19
CA ALA A 120 -5.02 -2.53 23.27
C ALA A 120 -5.41 -1.30 24.10
N ARG A 121 -4.75 -1.07 25.25
CA ARG A 121 -5.00 0.10 26.08
C ARG A 121 -4.64 1.40 25.35
N LYS A 122 -3.53 1.39 24.63
CA LYS A 122 -3.06 2.53 23.86
C LYS A 122 -4.03 2.86 22.74
N LEU A 123 -4.45 1.87 21.95
CA LEU A 123 -5.44 2.03 20.89
C LEU A 123 -6.75 2.61 21.44
N LEU A 124 -7.23 2.10 22.56
CA LEU A 124 -8.45 2.57 23.21
C LEU A 124 -8.32 4.06 23.65
N MET A 125 -7.21 4.42 24.28
CA MET A 125 -6.96 5.81 24.70
C MET A 125 -6.86 6.75 23.48
N MET A 126 -6.19 6.32 22.42
CA MET A 126 -6.08 7.10 21.19
C MET A 126 -7.44 7.23 20.49
N LEU A 127 -8.27 6.19 20.49
CA LEU A 127 -9.63 6.25 19.97
C LEU A 127 -10.47 7.30 20.69
N MET A 128 -10.43 7.30 22.02
CA MET A 128 -11.14 8.29 22.86
C MET A 128 -10.68 9.73 22.55
N ARG A 129 -9.37 9.98 22.47
CA ARG A 129 -8.81 11.29 22.09
C ARG A 129 -9.23 11.71 20.69
N TYR A 130 -9.21 10.78 19.73
CA TYR A 130 -9.62 11.03 18.35
C TYR A 130 -11.08 11.47 18.26
N HIS A 131 -11.99 10.78 18.96
CA HIS A 131 -13.40 11.16 19.05
C HIS A 131 -13.63 12.37 19.94
N GLY A 132 -12.73 12.67 20.87
CA GLY A 132 -12.70 13.89 21.64
C GLY A 132 -12.20 15.14 20.89
N GLY A 133 -11.94 15.03 19.58
CA GLY A 133 -11.59 16.16 18.70
C GLY A 133 -10.14 16.19 18.21
N GLU A 134 -9.24 15.33 18.68
CA GLU A 134 -7.85 15.27 18.22
C GLU A 134 -7.70 14.51 16.89
N ARG A 135 -8.34 15.02 15.82
CA ARG A 135 -8.42 14.34 14.51
C ARG A 135 -7.06 14.12 13.79
N ARG A 136 -5.97 14.73 14.27
CA ARG A 136 -4.62 14.56 13.70
C ARG A 136 -3.76 13.56 14.43
N LEU A 137 -4.33 12.84 15.40
CA LEU A 137 -3.61 11.90 16.25
C LEU A 137 -3.00 10.72 15.50
N TRP A 138 -3.71 10.22 14.50
CA TRP A 138 -3.32 9.13 13.63
C TRP A 138 -3.90 9.26 12.21
N SER A 139 -3.46 8.40 11.31
CA SER A 139 -4.00 8.30 9.95
C SER A 139 -5.04 7.18 9.90
N VAL A 140 -6.27 7.51 9.52
CA VAL A 140 -7.31 6.52 9.26
C VAL A 140 -7.15 5.98 7.84
N VAL A 141 -7.13 4.66 7.71
CA VAL A 141 -7.06 3.97 6.42
C VAL A 141 -8.39 4.11 5.69
N ASN A 142 -8.36 4.55 4.46
CA ASN A 142 -9.53 4.44 3.59
C ASN A 142 -9.74 2.96 3.25
N VAL A 143 -10.84 2.38 3.68
CA VAL A 143 -11.18 0.97 3.42
C VAL A 143 -11.74 0.87 2.01
N PRO A 144 -11.15 0.02 1.14
CA PRO A 144 -11.67 -0.18 -0.22
C PRO A 144 -13.04 -0.89 -0.19
N GLY A 145 -13.85 -0.67 -1.21
CA GLY A 145 -15.02 -1.50 -1.47
C GLY A 145 -14.62 -2.96 -1.72
N GLU A 146 -15.57 -3.89 -1.57
CA GLU A 146 -15.29 -5.33 -1.76
C GLU A 146 -14.81 -5.63 -3.17
N ASN A 147 -15.40 -4.98 -4.17
CA ASN A 147 -14.99 -5.12 -5.56
C ASN A 147 -13.57 -4.59 -5.79
N ASP A 148 -13.23 -3.42 -5.24
CA ASP A 148 -11.89 -2.84 -5.36
C ASP A 148 -10.84 -3.73 -4.67
N GLU A 149 -11.19 -4.32 -3.52
CA GLU A 149 -10.31 -5.26 -2.82
C GLU A 149 -10.09 -6.54 -3.64
N ASN A 150 -11.16 -7.07 -4.24
CA ASN A 150 -11.09 -8.24 -5.11
C ASN A 150 -10.25 -7.98 -6.37
N GLU A 151 -10.43 -6.86 -7.04
CA GLU A 151 -9.62 -6.48 -8.22
C GLU A 151 -8.11 -6.39 -7.89
N ARG A 152 -7.76 -6.00 -6.67
CA ARG A 152 -6.37 -5.94 -6.20
C ARG A 152 -5.73 -7.31 -6.03
N ASN A 153 -6.51 -8.39 -5.86
CA ASN A 153 -5.94 -9.74 -5.72
C ASN A 153 -5.15 -10.15 -6.96
N LEU A 154 -5.66 -9.90 -8.17
CA LEU A 154 -4.91 -10.13 -9.41
C LEU A 154 -3.56 -9.40 -9.43
N ASN A 155 -3.52 -8.18 -8.89
CA ASN A 155 -2.29 -7.41 -8.82
C ASN A 155 -1.27 -8.03 -7.87
N ARG A 156 -1.74 -8.41 -6.69
CA ARG A 156 -0.92 -9.03 -5.64
C ARG A 156 -0.38 -10.38 -6.06
N GLU A 157 -1.21 -11.17 -6.74
CA GLU A 157 -0.83 -12.48 -7.27
C GLU A 157 0.26 -12.37 -8.34
N LEU A 158 0.07 -11.49 -9.35
CA LEU A 158 1.09 -11.23 -10.35
C LEU A 158 2.41 -10.73 -9.74
N GLU A 159 2.33 -9.96 -8.68
CA GLU A 159 3.51 -9.50 -7.95
C GLU A 159 4.24 -10.64 -7.23
N ALA A 160 3.48 -11.54 -6.60
CA ALA A 160 4.04 -12.74 -5.97
C ALA A 160 4.69 -13.66 -7.00
N LEU A 161 4.01 -13.91 -8.12
CA LEU A 161 4.55 -14.70 -9.22
C LEU A 161 5.81 -14.06 -9.84
N ASN A 162 5.86 -12.74 -9.99
CA ASN A 162 7.05 -12.06 -10.50
C ASN A 162 8.25 -12.20 -9.57
N ARG A 163 8.04 -12.18 -8.25
CA ARG A 163 9.09 -12.48 -7.27
C ARG A 163 9.54 -13.94 -7.37
N GLY A 164 8.59 -14.88 -7.47
CA GLY A 164 8.86 -16.31 -7.68
C GLY A 164 9.68 -16.55 -8.93
N ARG A 165 9.28 -15.96 -10.06
CA ARG A 165 10.02 -16.02 -11.32
C ARG A 165 11.48 -15.58 -11.16
N THR A 166 11.69 -14.43 -10.52
CA THR A 166 13.04 -13.90 -10.28
C THR A 166 13.84 -14.83 -9.38
N SER A 167 13.23 -15.38 -8.34
CA SER A 167 13.86 -16.34 -7.43
C SER A 167 14.31 -17.61 -8.14
N HIS A 168 13.42 -18.24 -8.96
CA HIS A 168 13.77 -19.43 -9.72
C HIS A 168 14.90 -19.18 -10.74
N ARG A 169 14.83 -18.07 -11.49
CA ARG A 169 15.89 -17.67 -12.42
C ARG A 169 17.26 -17.50 -11.72
N ASN A 170 17.27 -16.81 -10.59
CA ASN A 170 18.50 -16.59 -9.84
C ASN A 170 19.03 -17.90 -9.23
N ARG A 171 18.14 -18.82 -8.83
CA ARG A 171 18.52 -20.12 -8.29
C ARG A 171 19.16 -20.99 -9.36
N ILE A 172 18.58 -21.05 -10.57
CA ILE A 172 19.17 -21.76 -11.72
C ILE A 172 20.56 -21.20 -12.00
N ARG A 173 20.69 -19.87 -12.13
CA ARG A 173 22.00 -19.24 -12.34
C ARG A 173 23.01 -19.55 -11.23
N GLY A 174 22.57 -19.46 -9.96
CA GLY A 174 23.42 -19.77 -8.82
C GLY A 174 23.89 -21.21 -8.75
N LEU A 175 23.07 -22.17 -9.20
CA LEU A 175 23.46 -23.57 -9.28
C LEU A 175 24.49 -23.83 -10.37
N LEU A 176 24.34 -23.21 -11.54
CA LEU A 176 25.23 -23.40 -12.68
C LEU A 176 26.56 -22.64 -12.50
N ILE A 177 26.54 -21.43 -11.88
CA ILE A 177 27.77 -20.68 -11.63
C ILE A 177 28.73 -21.41 -10.70
N GLN A 178 28.23 -22.28 -9.81
CA GLN A 178 29.08 -23.12 -8.94
C GLN A 178 29.91 -24.15 -9.73
N GLN A 179 29.54 -24.40 -10.99
CA GLN A 179 30.28 -25.26 -11.93
C GLN A 179 31.07 -24.45 -12.97
N GLY A 180 31.18 -23.14 -12.76
CA GLY A 180 31.85 -22.23 -13.70
C GLY A 180 31.01 -21.85 -14.93
N LEU A 181 29.71 -22.10 -14.91
CA LEU A 181 28.82 -21.91 -16.05
C LEU A 181 27.93 -20.68 -15.89
N GLU A 182 28.02 -19.76 -16.86
CA GLU A 182 27.14 -18.59 -16.93
C GLU A 182 26.00 -18.81 -17.92
N VAL A 183 24.75 -18.74 -17.43
CA VAL A 183 23.55 -18.81 -18.25
C VAL A 183 22.83 -17.47 -18.27
N LYS A 184 22.74 -16.87 -19.46
CA LYS A 184 22.12 -15.54 -19.63
C LYS A 184 20.61 -15.60 -19.50
N ASN A 185 19.95 -16.57 -20.09
CA ASN A 185 18.48 -16.65 -20.14
C ASN A 185 17.92 -18.04 -19.74
N PRO A 186 17.80 -18.32 -18.44
CA PRO A 186 17.21 -19.58 -17.98
C PRO A 186 15.71 -19.71 -18.26
N SER A 187 15.03 -18.69 -18.79
CA SER A 187 13.64 -18.76 -19.27
C SER A 187 13.52 -19.06 -20.76
N GLY A 188 14.63 -19.32 -21.45
CA GLY A 188 14.64 -19.58 -22.88
C GLY A 188 13.89 -20.87 -23.23
N LYS A 189 13.23 -20.91 -24.38
CA LYS A 189 12.50 -22.12 -24.84
C LYS A 189 13.44 -23.31 -25.05
N ARG A 190 14.68 -23.03 -25.42
CA ARG A 190 15.73 -24.05 -25.66
C ARG A 190 16.64 -24.32 -24.45
N PHE A 191 16.27 -23.79 -23.28
CA PHE A 191 17.14 -23.92 -22.10
C PHE A 191 17.44 -25.37 -21.72
N LEU A 192 16.49 -26.29 -21.87
CA LEU A 192 16.74 -27.73 -21.60
C LEU A 192 17.72 -28.33 -22.60
N GLU A 193 17.62 -27.99 -23.89
CA GLU A 193 18.57 -28.40 -24.92
C GLU A 193 19.97 -27.82 -24.64
N GLU A 194 20.03 -26.56 -24.27
CA GLU A 194 21.28 -25.90 -23.85
C GLU A 194 21.89 -26.61 -22.63
N LEU A 195 21.05 -26.97 -21.64
CA LEU A 195 21.48 -27.64 -20.40
C LEU A 195 22.15 -29.01 -20.68
N GLU A 196 21.65 -29.75 -21.66
CA GLU A 196 22.24 -31.03 -22.08
C GLU A 196 23.66 -30.86 -22.65
N SER A 197 23.91 -29.76 -23.32
CA SER A 197 25.21 -29.47 -23.96
C SER A 197 26.23 -28.84 -23.01
N LEU A 198 25.80 -28.40 -21.82
CA LEU A 198 26.71 -27.76 -20.87
C LEU A 198 27.74 -28.72 -20.31
N ARG A 199 28.96 -28.24 -20.17
CA ARG A 199 30.07 -28.98 -19.56
C ARG A 199 30.63 -28.17 -18.43
N THR A 200 31.03 -28.82 -17.36
CA THR A 200 31.67 -28.18 -16.20
C THR A 200 33.00 -27.53 -16.58
N TRP A 201 33.57 -26.75 -15.70
CA TRP A 201 34.83 -26.01 -15.91
C TRP A 201 36.00 -26.93 -16.33
N ASP A 202 35.94 -28.27 -16.01
CA ASP A 202 36.93 -29.29 -16.37
C ASP A 202 36.48 -30.15 -17.58
N GLY A 203 35.44 -29.74 -18.31
CA GLY A 203 34.95 -30.37 -19.53
C GLY A 203 34.04 -31.59 -19.34
N LYS A 204 33.71 -31.94 -18.09
CA LYS A 204 32.83 -33.08 -17.79
C LYS A 204 31.35 -32.72 -17.92
N GLU A 205 30.51 -33.73 -17.93
CA GLU A 205 29.07 -33.52 -17.82
C GLU A 205 28.66 -32.96 -16.46
N LEU A 206 27.52 -32.29 -16.43
CA LEU A 206 26.96 -31.82 -15.15
C LEU A 206 26.66 -33.02 -14.24
N PRO A 207 26.97 -32.98 -12.94
CA PRO A 207 26.57 -33.98 -11.98
C PRO A 207 25.05 -34.25 -12.07
N GLU A 208 24.66 -35.50 -12.05
CA GLU A 208 23.28 -35.94 -12.30
C GLU A 208 22.29 -35.27 -11.36
N ASP A 209 22.55 -35.24 -10.04
CA ASP A 209 21.68 -34.61 -9.05
C ASP A 209 21.55 -33.09 -9.25
N LEU A 210 22.64 -32.44 -9.67
CA LEU A 210 22.65 -31.00 -9.97
C LEU A 210 21.79 -30.74 -11.22
N LYS A 211 21.97 -31.50 -12.27
CA LYS A 211 21.19 -31.41 -13.51
C LYS A 211 19.71 -31.61 -13.22
N ALA A 212 19.36 -32.68 -12.50
CA ALA A 212 17.98 -32.96 -12.10
C ALA A 212 17.39 -31.81 -11.23
N ARG A 213 18.17 -31.21 -10.36
CA ARG A 213 17.75 -30.06 -9.57
C ARG A 213 17.48 -28.82 -10.42
N VAL A 214 18.33 -28.54 -11.41
CA VAL A 214 18.16 -27.43 -12.36
C VAL A 214 16.90 -27.63 -13.19
N ILE A 215 16.62 -28.86 -13.66
CA ILE A 215 15.41 -29.21 -14.41
C ILE A 215 14.17 -28.93 -13.56
N ARG A 216 14.12 -29.38 -12.31
CA ARG A 216 12.98 -29.12 -11.41
C ARG A 216 12.77 -27.62 -11.13
N GLU A 217 13.85 -26.82 -11.04
CA GLU A 217 13.72 -25.36 -10.90
C GLU A 217 13.22 -24.70 -12.19
N TYR A 218 13.62 -25.22 -13.36
CA TYR A 218 13.12 -24.76 -14.65
C TYR A 218 11.62 -25.06 -14.83
N GLU A 219 11.16 -26.24 -14.44
CA GLU A 219 9.74 -26.61 -14.47
C GLU A 219 8.89 -25.66 -13.61
N ARG A 220 9.35 -25.37 -12.39
CA ARG A 220 8.70 -24.37 -11.53
C ARG A 220 8.69 -22.98 -12.17
N LEU A 221 9.79 -22.58 -12.80
CA LEU A 221 9.88 -21.32 -13.52
C LEU A 221 8.86 -21.26 -14.67
N ARG A 222 8.75 -22.33 -15.44
CA ARG A 222 7.77 -22.42 -16.54
C ARG A 222 6.33 -22.32 -16.05
N MET A 223 5.99 -23.04 -14.99
CA MET A 223 4.65 -22.96 -14.37
C MET A 223 4.33 -21.52 -13.93
N VAL A 224 5.26 -20.83 -13.26
CA VAL A 224 5.10 -19.45 -12.86
C VAL A 224 4.88 -18.53 -14.06
N GLU A 225 5.63 -18.70 -15.15
CA GLU A 225 5.51 -17.89 -16.36
C GLU A 225 4.17 -18.12 -17.08
N GLU A 226 3.67 -19.33 -17.09
CA GLU A 226 2.34 -19.67 -17.63
C GLU A 226 1.22 -19.02 -16.83
N GLN A 227 1.26 -19.11 -15.49
CA GLN A 227 0.31 -18.44 -14.62
C GLN A 227 0.35 -16.91 -14.81
N MET A 228 1.54 -16.33 -14.92
CA MET A 228 1.68 -14.89 -15.20
C MET A 228 1.07 -14.51 -16.56
N SER A 229 1.24 -15.35 -17.57
CA SER A 229 0.65 -15.12 -18.90
C SER A 229 -0.87 -15.16 -18.84
N PHE A 230 -1.44 -16.16 -18.17
CA PHE A 230 -2.88 -16.29 -17.95
C PHE A 230 -3.46 -15.05 -17.24
N LEU A 231 -2.88 -14.63 -16.13
CA LEU A 231 -3.35 -13.46 -15.36
C LEU A 231 -3.23 -12.14 -16.15
N ARG A 232 -2.21 -12.01 -17.01
CA ARG A 232 -2.10 -10.84 -17.90
C ARG A 232 -3.23 -10.83 -18.93
N LYS A 233 -3.60 -11.96 -19.51
CA LYS A 233 -4.74 -12.08 -20.43
C LYS A 233 -6.05 -11.74 -19.70
N GLU A 234 -6.23 -12.25 -18.48
CA GLU A 234 -7.39 -11.96 -17.67
C GLU A 234 -7.51 -10.46 -17.34
N ARG A 235 -6.41 -9.78 -17.01
CA ARG A 235 -6.39 -8.31 -16.85
C ARG A 235 -6.87 -7.59 -18.13
N GLU A 236 -6.37 -7.99 -19.29
CA GLU A 236 -6.76 -7.36 -20.56
C GLU A 236 -8.26 -7.56 -20.83
N LYS A 237 -8.78 -8.76 -20.57
CA LYS A 237 -10.22 -9.06 -20.68
C LYS A 237 -11.05 -8.15 -19.77
N ARG A 238 -10.64 -8.00 -18.52
CA ARG A 238 -11.35 -7.13 -17.54
C ARG A 238 -11.30 -5.65 -17.95
N VAL A 239 -10.16 -5.17 -18.43
CA VAL A 239 -10.07 -3.76 -18.88
C VAL A 239 -10.97 -3.51 -20.09
N LYS A 240 -11.08 -4.46 -21.03
CA LYS A 240 -11.99 -4.34 -22.16
C LYS A 240 -13.46 -4.29 -21.75
N SER A 241 -13.85 -5.01 -20.69
CA SER A 241 -15.24 -4.98 -20.19
C SER A 241 -15.59 -3.64 -19.52
N ALA A 242 -14.61 -2.90 -19.00
CA ALA A 242 -14.76 -1.62 -18.29
C ALA A 242 -15.89 -1.61 -17.23
N ALA A 243 -16.15 -2.78 -16.62
CA ALA A 243 -17.32 -3.01 -15.77
C ALA A 243 -17.32 -2.16 -14.49
N THR A 244 -16.12 -1.82 -13.96
CA THR A 244 -15.99 -1.04 -12.74
C THR A 244 -15.38 0.34 -13.00
N SER A 245 -15.55 1.26 -12.05
CA SER A 245 -14.91 2.58 -12.11
C SER A 245 -13.39 2.45 -12.19
N SER A 246 -12.79 1.54 -11.42
CA SER A 246 -11.36 1.27 -11.44
C SER A 246 -10.90 0.81 -12.83
N LEU A 247 -11.62 -0.10 -13.47
CA LEU A 247 -11.26 -0.58 -14.82
C LEU A 247 -11.37 0.53 -15.89
N ARG A 248 -12.38 1.40 -15.79
CA ARG A 248 -12.48 2.59 -16.65
C ARG A 248 -11.28 3.53 -16.46
N LYS A 249 -10.86 3.78 -15.21
CA LYS A 249 -9.65 4.57 -14.92
C LYS A 249 -8.38 3.92 -15.50
N VAL A 250 -8.27 2.59 -15.50
CA VAL A 250 -7.16 1.88 -16.15
C VAL A 250 -7.16 2.14 -17.66
N ALA A 251 -8.30 1.99 -18.32
CA ALA A 251 -8.46 2.27 -19.75
C ALA A 251 -8.09 3.73 -20.06
N GLN A 252 -8.61 4.67 -19.30
CA GLN A 252 -8.31 6.10 -19.43
C GLN A 252 -6.82 6.41 -19.31
N LEU A 253 -6.09 5.85 -18.32
CA LEU A 253 -4.63 6.04 -18.22
C LEU A 253 -3.87 5.50 -19.44
N ARG A 254 -4.35 4.41 -20.05
CA ARG A 254 -3.71 3.80 -21.22
C ARG A 254 -3.76 4.65 -22.47
N THR A 255 -4.67 5.62 -22.54
CA THR A 255 -4.71 6.57 -23.67
C THR A 255 -3.51 7.49 -23.71
N LEU A 256 -2.83 7.70 -22.56
CA LEU A 256 -1.63 8.53 -22.51
C LEU A 256 -0.41 7.77 -23.06
N ASN A 257 0.30 8.36 -24.02
CA ASN A 257 1.60 7.84 -24.45
C ASN A 257 2.55 7.76 -23.26
N GLY A 258 3.33 6.66 -23.16
CA GLY A 258 4.25 6.43 -22.04
C GLY A 258 3.64 5.72 -20.82
N ILE A 259 2.30 5.60 -20.74
CA ILE A 259 1.63 4.79 -19.72
C ILE A 259 1.25 3.43 -20.33
N GLY A 260 1.90 2.37 -19.84
CA GLY A 260 1.70 1.01 -20.37
C GLY A 260 0.61 0.23 -19.62
N LYS A 261 0.32 -0.99 -20.10
CA LYS A 261 -0.70 -1.91 -19.54
C LYS A 261 -0.48 -2.24 -18.06
N THR A 262 0.77 -2.48 -17.67
CA THR A 262 1.11 -2.81 -16.27
C THR A 262 1.04 -1.59 -15.38
N SER A 263 1.64 -0.48 -15.81
CA SER A 263 1.70 0.74 -14.99
C SER A 263 0.33 1.39 -14.75
N SER A 264 -0.55 1.41 -15.77
CA SER A 264 -1.92 1.90 -15.61
C SER A 264 -2.70 1.07 -14.59
N TRP A 265 -2.59 -0.25 -14.69
CA TRP A 265 -3.21 -1.17 -13.73
C TRP A 265 -2.68 -0.95 -12.31
N ASP A 266 -1.36 -0.95 -12.14
CA ASP A 266 -0.73 -0.82 -10.82
C ASP A 266 -1.07 0.53 -10.16
N PHE A 267 -1.08 1.63 -10.91
CA PHE A 267 -1.47 2.93 -10.37
C PHE A 267 -2.93 2.95 -9.92
N VAL A 268 -3.84 2.40 -10.72
CA VAL A 268 -5.25 2.40 -10.35
C VAL A 268 -5.50 1.48 -9.17
N MET A 269 -5.07 0.21 -9.23
CA MET A 269 -5.36 -0.77 -8.18
C MET A 269 -4.72 -0.42 -6.83
N GLU A 270 -3.56 0.22 -6.84
CA GLU A 270 -2.84 0.55 -5.60
C GLU A 270 -3.05 1.99 -5.12
N MET A 271 -3.52 2.90 -6.01
CA MET A 271 -3.59 4.32 -5.66
C MET A 271 -4.92 4.99 -6.08
N PHE A 272 -5.26 5.02 -7.38
CA PHE A 272 -6.32 5.91 -7.89
C PHE A 272 -7.72 5.27 -7.92
N GLY A 273 -7.86 3.95 -7.83
CA GLY A 273 -9.14 3.27 -7.99
C GLY A 273 -10.08 3.47 -6.80
N TRP A 274 -9.58 3.44 -5.60
CA TRP A 274 -10.37 3.37 -4.37
C TRP A 274 -10.01 4.42 -3.31
N ARG A 275 -8.97 5.24 -3.57
CA ARG A 275 -8.58 6.33 -2.66
C ARG A 275 -9.13 7.66 -3.14
N ASN A 276 -9.74 8.40 -2.22
CA ASN A 276 -10.23 9.74 -2.47
C ASN A 276 -9.19 10.76 -1.99
N PHE A 277 -8.42 11.32 -2.94
CA PHE A 277 -7.48 12.39 -2.63
C PHE A 277 -8.18 13.74 -2.65
N ARG A 278 -8.12 14.47 -1.55
CA ARG A 278 -8.74 15.80 -1.42
C ARG A 278 -7.95 16.91 -2.11
N ASN A 279 -6.64 16.70 -2.31
CA ASN A 279 -5.78 17.71 -2.90
C ASN A 279 -4.45 17.12 -3.39
N ARG A 280 -3.72 17.89 -4.21
CA ARG A 280 -2.41 17.55 -4.77
C ARG A 280 -1.33 17.19 -3.74
N LYS A 281 -1.43 17.72 -2.50
CA LYS A 281 -0.45 17.44 -1.44
C LYS A 281 -0.57 15.98 -0.99
N GLN A 282 -1.81 15.47 -0.84
CA GLN A 282 -2.06 14.07 -0.50
C GLN A 282 -1.58 13.11 -1.59
N VAL A 283 -1.78 13.45 -2.87
CA VAL A 283 -1.30 12.66 -4.01
C VAL A 283 0.22 12.48 -3.97
N GLY A 284 0.96 13.57 -3.77
CA GLY A 284 2.43 13.53 -3.70
C GLY A 284 2.97 12.89 -2.41
N ALA A 285 2.23 12.97 -1.30
CA ALA A 285 2.62 12.40 -0.02
C ALA A 285 2.45 10.88 0.02
N PHE A 286 1.44 10.35 -0.65
CA PHE A 286 1.12 8.92 -0.63
C PHE A 286 2.30 7.99 -1.00
N PRO A 287 3.07 8.24 -2.08
CA PRO A 287 4.28 7.47 -2.36
C PRO A 287 5.52 7.97 -1.61
N GLY A 288 5.41 9.01 -0.78
CA GLY A 288 6.54 9.61 -0.07
C GLY A 288 7.50 10.38 -0.98
N LEU A 289 6.97 11.06 -2.01
CA LEU A 289 7.72 11.93 -2.93
C LEU A 289 7.75 13.41 -2.50
N THR A 290 7.24 13.72 -1.30
CA THR A 290 7.29 15.08 -0.76
C THR A 290 8.69 15.40 -0.23
N PRO A 291 9.22 16.60 -0.53
CA PRO A 291 10.48 17.04 0.06
C PRO A 291 10.34 17.21 1.58
N THR A 292 11.44 16.98 2.28
CA THR A 292 11.56 17.15 3.73
C THR A 292 12.58 18.24 4.02
N PRO A 293 12.17 19.52 4.01
CA PRO A 293 13.05 20.59 4.42
C PRO A 293 13.40 20.48 5.91
N TYR A 294 14.61 20.78 6.25
CA TYR A 294 15.06 20.96 7.62
C TYR A 294 15.48 22.41 7.80
N ASP A 295 14.65 23.19 8.46
CA ASP A 295 14.91 24.58 8.73
C ASP A 295 15.09 24.72 10.25
N SER A 296 16.28 25.09 10.70
CA SER A 296 16.62 25.28 12.11
C SER A 296 17.60 26.44 12.24
N GLY A 297 17.27 27.45 13.05
CA GLY A 297 18.19 28.50 13.48
C GLY A 297 18.95 29.23 12.38
N GLY A 298 18.30 29.56 11.25
CA GLY A 298 18.93 30.27 10.13
C GLY A 298 19.63 29.35 9.11
N SER A 299 19.77 28.04 9.38
CA SER A 299 20.28 27.06 8.41
C SER A 299 19.15 26.32 7.71
N ARG A 300 19.13 26.36 6.37
CA ARG A 300 18.19 25.62 5.55
C ARG A 300 18.89 24.44 4.88
N ARG A 301 18.45 23.24 5.20
CA ARG A 301 18.98 22.00 4.62
C ARG A 301 17.88 21.13 4.02
N GLU A 302 18.05 20.73 2.77
CA GLU A 302 17.13 19.77 2.15
C GLU A 302 17.59 18.34 2.42
N GLN A 303 16.70 17.53 3.04
CA GLN A 303 16.98 16.12 3.37
C GLN A 303 16.49 15.15 2.28
N GLY A 304 16.08 15.66 1.12
CA GLY A 304 15.53 14.88 0.02
C GLY A 304 14.02 14.65 0.20
N ILE A 305 13.53 13.43 -0.12
CA ILE A 305 12.10 13.08 -0.03
C ILE A 305 11.81 12.28 1.24
N SER A 306 10.59 12.36 1.73
CA SER A 306 10.15 11.73 3.00
C SER A 306 10.32 10.22 3.03
N LYS A 307 10.22 9.56 1.86
CA LYS A 307 10.23 8.09 1.71
C LYS A 307 9.17 7.36 2.55
N SER A 308 8.34 8.08 3.30
CA SER A 308 7.18 7.54 3.99
C SER A 308 6.12 7.14 2.97
N GLY A 309 5.38 6.05 3.23
CA GLY A 309 4.36 5.56 2.33
C GLY A 309 4.83 4.42 1.40
N ARG A 310 4.06 4.15 0.35
CA ARG A 310 4.24 2.96 -0.48
C ARG A 310 5.46 3.04 -1.41
N GLY A 311 6.55 2.37 -1.03
CA GLY A 311 7.80 2.32 -1.78
C GLY A 311 7.64 1.81 -3.22
N ARG A 312 6.74 0.84 -3.45
CA ARG A 312 6.45 0.32 -4.79
C ARG A 312 5.87 1.39 -5.72
N ILE A 313 4.86 2.16 -5.25
CA ILE A 313 4.27 3.23 -6.06
C ILE A 313 5.31 4.33 -6.32
N ARG A 314 6.17 4.63 -5.35
CA ARG A 314 7.29 5.55 -5.54
C ARG A 314 8.25 5.08 -6.64
N ALA A 315 8.67 3.82 -6.61
CA ALA A 315 9.55 3.25 -7.62
C ALA A 315 8.89 3.26 -9.01
N LEU A 316 7.64 2.83 -9.10
CA LEU A 316 6.86 2.87 -10.33
C LEU A 316 6.72 4.30 -10.88
N SER A 317 6.44 5.28 -10.01
CA SER A 317 6.32 6.70 -10.41
C SER A 317 7.61 7.24 -11.00
N ILE A 318 8.76 6.89 -10.42
CA ILE A 318 10.08 7.29 -10.94
C ILE A 318 10.36 6.61 -12.28
N GLN A 319 10.05 5.33 -12.41
CA GLN A 319 10.20 4.59 -13.67
C GLN A 319 9.35 5.19 -14.78
N ILE A 320 8.08 5.49 -14.50
CA ILE A 320 7.17 6.10 -15.46
C ILE A 320 7.60 7.53 -15.80
N ALA A 321 8.16 8.28 -14.86
CA ALA A 321 8.68 9.60 -15.13
C ALA A 321 9.81 9.57 -16.19
N TRP A 322 10.72 8.61 -16.13
CA TRP A 322 11.71 8.39 -17.20
C TRP A 322 11.05 8.04 -18.54
N GLY A 323 10.06 7.13 -18.52
CA GLY A 323 9.25 6.81 -19.71
C GLY A 323 8.53 8.02 -20.27
N TRP A 324 7.96 8.86 -19.38
CA TRP A 324 7.25 10.08 -19.77
C TRP A 324 8.15 11.05 -20.55
N LEU A 325 9.36 11.32 -20.06
CA LEU A 325 10.32 12.17 -20.76
C LEU A 325 10.65 11.64 -22.17
N ARG A 326 10.69 10.33 -22.32
CA ARG A 326 10.99 9.68 -23.62
C ARG A 326 9.80 9.72 -24.59
N PHE A 327 8.59 9.41 -24.10
CA PHE A 327 7.41 9.23 -24.95
C PHE A 327 6.53 10.49 -25.05
N GLN A 328 6.78 11.49 -24.19
CA GLN A 328 6.08 12.76 -24.14
C GLN A 328 7.05 13.96 -24.17
N PRO A 329 7.98 14.04 -25.15
CA PRO A 329 9.05 15.05 -25.14
C PRO A 329 8.53 16.48 -25.22
N LYS A 330 7.34 16.68 -25.83
CA LYS A 330 6.70 18.00 -26.01
C LYS A 330 5.79 18.40 -24.84
N SER A 331 5.59 17.51 -23.84
CA SER A 331 4.78 17.88 -22.68
C SER A 331 5.47 18.96 -21.84
N LYS A 332 4.67 19.85 -21.25
CA LYS A 332 5.17 20.92 -20.37
C LYS A 332 6.12 20.39 -19.29
N LEU A 333 5.81 19.21 -18.76
CA LEU A 333 6.63 18.57 -17.72
C LEU A 333 7.99 18.12 -18.26
N SER A 334 8.05 17.63 -19.49
CA SER A 334 9.32 17.24 -20.14
C SER A 334 10.16 18.45 -20.50
N LEU A 335 9.56 19.50 -21.03
CA LEU A 335 10.23 20.77 -21.31
C LEU A 335 10.79 21.40 -20.02
N TRP A 336 10.01 21.42 -18.95
CA TRP A 336 10.46 21.89 -17.65
C TRP A 336 11.65 21.08 -17.09
N PHE A 337 11.67 19.76 -17.30
CA PHE A 337 12.81 18.92 -16.92
C PHE A 337 14.04 19.24 -17.77
N ALA A 338 13.87 19.39 -19.10
CA ALA A 338 14.96 19.71 -20.02
C ALA A 338 15.63 21.04 -19.66
N GLU A 339 14.83 22.07 -19.41
CA GLU A 339 15.32 23.40 -19.04
C GLU A 339 16.14 23.41 -17.74
N ARG A 340 15.65 22.69 -16.70
CA ARG A 340 16.22 22.83 -15.34
C ARG A 340 17.25 21.77 -14.97
N PHE A 341 17.19 20.58 -15.56
CA PHE A 341 17.94 19.43 -15.06
C PHE A 341 18.75 18.68 -16.13
N ALA A 342 18.43 18.85 -17.43
CA ALA A 342 19.09 18.07 -18.48
C ALA A 342 20.59 18.39 -18.60
N GLY A 343 20.98 19.65 -18.44
CA GLY A 343 22.37 20.11 -18.47
C GLY A 343 23.17 19.77 -17.20
N GLY A 344 22.51 19.24 -16.15
CA GLY A 344 23.17 18.89 -14.90
C GLY A 344 23.78 17.49 -14.91
N GLY A 345 24.74 17.25 -14.01
CA GLY A 345 25.34 15.93 -13.80
C GLY A 345 24.31 14.89 -13.29
N SER A 346 24.72 13.63 -13.24
CA SER A 346 23.87 12.48 -12.91
C SER A 346 23.07 12.66 -11.60
N ARG A 347 23.62 13.34 -10.59
CA ARG A 347 22.94 13.65 -9.34
C ARG A 347 21.78 14.62 -9.55
N ILE A 348 21.99 15.71 -10.28
CA ILE A 348 20.97 16.74 -10.56
C ILE A 348 19.82 16.14 -11.38
N ARG A 349 20.13 15.34 -12.39
CA ARG A 349 19.12 14.62 -13.20
C ARG A 349 18.28 13.65 -12.34
N ARG A 350 18.89 12.95 -11.35
CA ARG A 350 18.14 12.08 -10.41
C ARG A 350 17.24 12.87 -9.48
N ILE A 351 17.62 14.05 -9.05
CA ILE A 351 16.76 14.95 -8.26
C ILE A 351 15.59 15.42 -9.14
N GLY A 352 15.89 15.85 -10.36
CA GLY A 352 14.88 16.31 -11.32
C GLY A 352 13.83 15.25 -11.63
N ILE A 353 14.24 13.98 -11.87
CA ILE A 353 13.29 12.92 -12.20
C ILE A 353 12.34 12.59 -11.04
N VAL A 354 12.78 12.71 -9.80
CA VAL A 354 11.92 12.54 -8.62
C VAL A 354 10.88 13.68 -8.54
N ALA A 355 11.26 14.89 -8.88
CA ALA A 355 10.35 16.03 -8.97
C ALA A 355 9.35 15.86 -10.12
N VAL A 356 9.79 15.36 -11.29
CA VAL A 356 8.91 14.97 -12.39
C VAL A 356 7.92 13.91 -11.95
N ALA A 357 8.36 12.85 -11.29
CA ALA A 357 7.51 11.77 -10.81
C ALA A 357 6.38 12.28 -9.91
N ARG A 358 6.70 13.20 -8.99
CA ARG A 358 5.69 13.82 -8.13
C ARG A 358 4.68 14.67 -8.90
N LYS A 359 5.17 15.51 -9.82
CA LYS A 359 4.30 16.37 -10.66
C LYS A 359 3.42 15.53 -11.57
N LEU A 360 4.01 14.50 -12.22
CA LEU A 360 3.29 13.60 -13.10
C LEU A 360 2.15 12.86 -12.38
N LEU A 361 2.37 12.36 -11.15
CA LEU A 361 1.30 11.75 -10.35
C LEU A 361 0.12 12.69 -10.11
N ILE A 362 0.39 13.97 -9.88
CA ILE A 362 -0.65 14.99 -9.71
C ILE A 362 -1.41 15.21 -11.02
N ASP A 363 -0.71 15.24 -12.14
CA ASP A 363 -1.32 15.43 -13.45
C ASP A 363 -2.14 14.20 -13.87
N LEU A 364 -1.65 12.97 -13.59
CA LEU A 364 -2.41 11.73 -13.79
C LEU A 364 -3.67 11.68 -12.91
N TRP A 365 -3.57 12.12 -11.66
CA TRP A 365 -4.74 12.23 -10.78
C TRP A 365 -5.77 13.21 -11.31
N ARG A 366 -5.34 14.40 -11.79
CA ARG A 366 -6.24 15.39 -12.41
C ARG A 366 -6.88 14.84 -13.67
N TYR A 367 -6.13 14.11 -14.48
CA TYR A 367 -6.66 13.46 -15.67
C TYR A 367 -7.76 12.45 -15.34
N LEU A 368 -7.56 11.63 -14.29
CA LEU A 368 -8.54 10.63 -13.88
C LEU A 368 -9.80 11.22 -13.21
N GLU A 369 -9.63 12.27 -12.40
CA GLU A 369 -10.75 12.83 -11.64
C GLU A 369 -11.51 13.93 -12.39
N TYR A 370 -10.83 14.70 -13.24
CA TYR A 370 -11.40 15.87 -13.90
C TYR A 370 -11.29 15.83 -15.43
N GLY A 371 -10.74 14.78 -16.02
CA GLY A 371 -10.53 14.68 -17.47
C GLY A 371 -9.45 15.62 -18.05
N VAL A 372 -8.70 16.33 -17.19
CA VAL A 372 -7.71 17.32 -17.63
C VAL A 372 -6.46 16.62 -18.14
N VAL A 373 -6.30 16.60 -19.46
CA VAL A 373 -5.10 16.05 -20.12
C VAL A 373 -3.87 16.86 -19.68
N PRO A 374 -2.75 16.20 -19.31
CA PRO A 374 -1.52 16.92 -18.99
C PRO A 374 -1.06 17.80 -20.15
N GLU A 375 -0.72 19.04 -19.88
CA GLU A 375 -0.41 20.06 -20.89
C GLU A 375 0.70 19.62 -21.86
N GLY A 376 0.41 19.63 -23.14
CA GLY A 376 1.29 19.17 -24.21
C GLY A 376 1.46 17.65 -24.30
N ALA A 377 0.68 16.87 -23.56
CA ALA A 377 0.72 15.42 -23.67
C ALA A 377 -0.05 14.91 -24.89
N GLN A 378 0.49 13.88 -25.51
CA GLN A 378 -0.11 13.19 -26.65
C GLN A 378 -0.91 11.97 -26.15
N LEU A 379 -2.15 11.87 -26.62
CA LEU A 379 -2.97 10.69 -26.44
C LEU A 379 -2.71 9.70 -27.58
N ARG A 380 -2.86 8.42 -27.28
CA ARG A 380 -2.93 7.39 -28.31
C ARG A 380 -4.29 7.48 -29.00
N PRO A 381 -4.38 7.23 -30.31
CA PRO A 381 -5.67 6.99 -30.93
C PRO A 381 -6.38 5.85 -30.18
N GLU A 382 -7.69 5.96 -30.02
CA GLU A 382 -8.50 4.89 -29.45
C GLU A 382 -8.31 3.62 -30.29
N ILE A 383 -7.97 2.52 -29.60
CA ILE A 383 -7.74 1.19 -30.21
C ILE A 383 -9.06 0.42 -30.18
#